data_5ca866d34bf8da494d3201ebcc7ffef4
#
_entry.id   5ca866d34bf8da494d3201ebcc7ffef4
#
_cell.length_a   1.000
_cell.length_b   1.000
_cell.length_c   1.000
_cell.angle_alpha   90.00
_cell.angle_beta   90.00
_cell.angle_gamma   90.00
#
_symmetry.space_group_name_H-M   'P 1'
#
loop_
_entity.id
_entity.type
_entity.pdbx_description
1 polymer ?
#
loop_
_entity_poly.entity_id
_entity_poly.type
_entity_poly.pdbx_seq_one_letter_code
_entity_poly.pdbx_strand_id
1 'polypeptide(L)'
;MKKIALLDTDFISKTYSIQDNCGNHLIDCILKMPKYNFFCHAQIVVELNRNNNESPLWLQSNIASGKIKSYTDEAILESLTRIRGPFACTTYTQMLKIACDAFSNNYFSEHYGELEDIDYETVSSEEYLNRLQMLDIKVGQKNNLGEIKSFVLLQVLTFMLGEEIYVFCSDDKNARSGAISIEDVRCISLLTAFSRLKKEMEWTIFDAEPYIESLVNYYEKYCQTTFKVMEASEVKRIKRVPCKQVLQEIFEGKFIELKNGMLRYK
;
A
#
# COMPACT_ATOMS: atom_id res chain seq x y z
N MET A 1 -19.77 9.88 -0.37
CA MET A 1 -18.64 9.69 -1.28
C MET A 1 -17.83 8.52 -0.79
N LYS A 2 -17.35 7.63 -1.66
CA LYS A 2 -16.45 6.54 -1.24
C LYS A 2 -15.07 7.11 -0.96
N LYS A 3 -14.39 6.54 0.03
CA LYS A 3 -13.05 6.95 0.47
C LYS A 3 -11.98 6.22 -0.33
N ILE A 4 -10.86 6.86 -0.59
CA ILE A 4 -9.77 6.24 -1.33
C ILE A 4 -8.95 5.34 -0.40
N ALA A 5 -8.70 4.11 -0.86
CA ALA A 5 -7.77 3.15 -0.28
C ALA A 5 -6.63 2.91 -1.27
N LEU A 6 -5.41 3.26 -0.89
CA LEU A 6 -4.21 3.02 -1.69
C LEU A 6 -3.61 1.67 -1.31
N LEU A 7 -3.45 0.80 -2.31
CA LEU A 7 -2.93 -0.56 -2.15
C LEU A 7 -1.42 -0.61 -2.41
N ASP A 8 -0.71 -1.32 -1.56
CA ASP A 8 0.71 -1.62 -1.67
C ASP A 8 0.98 -3.06 -2.10
N THR A 9 2.15 -3.33 -2.67
CA THR A 9 2.58 -4.63 -3.21
C THR A 9 2.51 -5.74 -2.18
N ASP A 10 3.06 -5.52 -0.98
CA ASP A 10 3.12 -6.51 0.10
C ASP A 10 1.71 -6.88 0.61
N PHE A 11 0.83 -5.90 0.70
CA PHE A 11 -0.56 -6.13 1.10
C PHE A 11 -1.32 -6.99 0.07
N ILE A 12 -1.19 -6.65 -1.22
CA ILE A 12 -1.82 -7.41 -2.30
C ILE A 12 -1.27 -8.84 -2.32
N SER A 13 0.06 -8.99 -2.31
CA SER A 13 0.70 -10.30 -2.36
C SER A 13 0.25 -11.23 -1.24
N LYS A 14 0.23 -10.74 0.00
CA LYS A 14 -0.18 -11.51 1.17
C LYS A 14 -1.67 -11.84 1.15
N THR A 15 -2.52 -10.85 0.92
CA THR A 15 -3.98 -11.05 0.92
C THR A 15 -4.47 -11.88 -0.27
N TYR A 16 -3.73 -11.87 -1.39
CA TYR A 16 -3.97 -12.78 -2.51
C TYR A 16 -3.56 -14.21 -2.16
N SER A 17 -2.48 -14.41 -1.43
CA SER A 17 -2.01 -15.76 -1.04
C SER A 17 -2.91 -16.44 -0.01
N ILE A 18 -3.79 -15.70 0.66
CA ILE A 18 -4.73 -16.21 1.66
C ILE A 18 -6.06 -16.50 0.98
N GLN A 19 -6.49 -17.77 1.03
CA GLN A 19 -7.69 -18.25 0.33
C GLN A 19 -8.61 -18.99 1.30
N ASP A 20 -9.90 -18.99 0.98
CA ASP A 20 -10.86 -19.89 1.58
C ASP A 20 -10.79 -21.29 0.95
N ASN A 21 -11.61 -22.23 1.44
CA ASN A 21 -11.68 -23.60 0.94
C ASN A 21 -12.20 -23.72 -0.50
N CYS A 22 -12.79 -22.65 -1.04
CA CYS A 22 -13.28 -22.56 -2.42
C CYS A 22 -12.28 -21.89 -3.37
N GLY A 23 -11.11 -21.44 -2.86
CA GLY A 23 -10.10 -20.74 -3.63
C GLY A 23 -10.37 -19.23 -3.81
N ASN A 24 -11.34 -18.66 -3.08
CA ASN A 24 -11.54 -17.21 -3.10
C ASN A 24 -10.45 -16.51 -2.28
N HIS A 25 -9.83 -15.48 -2.82
CA HIS A 25 -8.78 -14.76 -2.15
C HIS A 25 -9.32 -13.76 -1.13
N LEU A 26 -8.62 -13.56 -0.02
CA LEU A 26 -8.99 -12.58 1.01
C LEU A 26 -9.09 -11.16 0.41
N ILE A 27 -8.22 -10.82 -0.53
CA ILE A 27 -8.24 -9.50 -1.20
C ILE A 27 -9.56 -9.27 -1.96
N ASP A 28 -10.19 -10.31 -2.53
CA ASP A 28 -11.47 -10.16 -3.22
C ASP A 28 -12.60 -9.76 -2.25
N CYS A 29 -12.51 -10.20 -1.01
CA CYS A 29 -13.42 -9.79 0.05
C CYS A 29 -13.15 -8.33 0.48
N ILE A 30 -11.89 -7.95 0.57
CA ILE A 30 -11.49 -6.57 0.88
C ILE A 30 -11.98 -5.60 -0.19
N LEU A 31 -11.85 -5.94 -1.48
CA LEU A 31 -12.34 -5.10 -2.59
C LEU A 31 -13.87 -4.90 -2.59
N LYS A 32 -14.62 -5.77 -1.92
CA LYS A 32 -16.08 -5.63 -1.76
C LYS A 32 -16.49 -4.64 -0.67
N MET A 33 -15.55 -4.14 0.15
CA MET A 33 -15.89 -3.16 1.19
C MET A 33 -16.52 -1.90 0.57
N PRO A 34 -17.78 -1.55 0.94
CA PRO A 34 -18.57 -0.57 0.20
C PRO A 34 -18.08 0.87 0.36
N LYS A 35 -17.27 1.13 1.39
CA LYS A 35 -16.79 2.48 1.74
C LYS A 35 -15.58 2.93 0.92
N TYR A 36 -14.92 2.02 0.17
CA TYR A 36 -13.65 2.32 -0.48
C TYR A 36 -13.74 2.29 -2.00
N ASN A 37 -12.94 3.16 -2.62
CA ASN A 37 -12.45 3.03 -3.98
C ASN A 37 -10.96 2.68 -3.88
N PHE A 38 -10.54 1.63 -4.55
CA PHE A 38 -9.17 1.13 -4.46
C PHE A 38 -8.31 1.67 -5.58
N PHE A 39 -7.11 2.11 -5.22
CA PHE A 39 -6.13 2.71 -6.11
C PHE A 39 -4.78 2.04 -5.92
N CYS A 40 -3.94 2.03 -6.95
CA CYS A 40 -2.54 1.64 -6.86
C CYS A 40 -1.69 2.36 -7.90
N HIS A 41 -0.37 2.41 -7.69
CA HIS A 41 0.56 2.78 -8.75
C HIS A 41 0.82 1.58 -9.66
N ALA A 42 1.03 1.81 -10.95
CA ALA A 42 1.27 0.75 -11.93
C ALA A 42 2.54 -0.08 -11.64
N GLN A 43 3.52 0.52 -10.96
CA GLN A 43 4.75 -0.16 -10.53
C GLN A 43 4.47 -1.41 -9.67
N ILE A 44 3.35 -1.44 -8.96
CA ILE A 44 2.94 -2.60 -8.15
C ILE A 44 2.73 -3.85 -9.01
N VAL A 45 2.20 -3.71 -10.23
CA VAL A 45 2.06 -4.85 -11.17
C VAL A 45 3.44 -5.43 -11.50
N VAL A 46 4.41 -4.54 -11.75
CA VAL A 46 5.81 -4.94 -12.08
C VAL A 46 6.44 -5.68 -10.90
N GLU A 47 6.23 -5.19 -9.69
CA GLU A 47 6.76 -5.84 -8.47
C GLU A 47 6.11 -7.18 -8.17
N LEU A 48 4.81 -7.30 -8.35
CA LEU A 48 4.10 -8.57 -8.16
C LEU A 48 4.56 -9.67 -9.12
N ASN A 49 5.03 -9.31 -10.33
CA ASN A 49 5.60 -10.27 -11.28
C ASN A 49 6.82 -11.03 -10.76
N ARG A 50 7.43 -10.57 -9.66
CA ARG A 50 8.54 -11.29 -8.98
C ARG A 50 8.04 -12.48 -8.16
N ASN A 51 6.77 -12.48 -7.81
CA ASN A 51 6.16 -13.56 -7.06
C ASN A 51 5.79 -14.70 -8.04
N ASN A 52 6.11 -15.93 -7.67
CA ASN A 52 5.73 -17.11 -8.45
C ASN A 52 4.24 -17.47 -8.22
N ASN A 53 3.35 -16.50 -8.35
CA ASN A 53 1.91 -16.68 -8.22
C ASN A 53 1.16 -15.83 -9.26
N GLU A 54 -0.15 -15.98 -9.34
CA GLU A 54 -1.00 -15.29 -10.31
C GLU A 54 -1.47 -13.89 -9.85
N SER A 55 -0.94 -13.37 -8.75
CA SER A 55 -1.33 -12.05 -8.24
C SER A 55 -1.16 -10.89 -9.24
N PRO A 56 -0.14 -10.89 -10.13
CA PRO A 56 -0.05 -9.87 -11.17
C PRO A 56 -1.22 -9.92 -12.16
N LEU A 57 -1.59 -11.11 -12.62
CA LEU A 57 -2.73 -11.30 -13.54
C LEU A 57 -4.05 -10.94 -12.86
N TRP A 58 -4.20 -11.31 -11.59
CA TRP A 58 -5.33 -10.89 -10.77
C TRP A 58 -5.44 -9.36 -10.67
N LEU A 59 -4.34 -8.67 -10.39
CA LEU A 59 -4.32 -7.20 -10.30
C LEU A 59 -4.66 -6.56 -11.64
N GLN A 60 -4.06 -7.02 -12.73
CA GLN A 60 -4.34 -6.54 -14.09
C GLN A 60 -5.83 -6.71 -14.45
N SER A 61 -6.43 -7.85 -14.13
CA SER A 61 -7.86 -8.12 -14.35
C SER A 61 -8.74 -7.16 -13.55
N ASN A 62 -8.40 -6.86 -12.29
CA ASN A 62 -9.15 -5.93 -11.46
C ASN A 62 -8.98 -4.46 -11.90
N ILE A 63 -7.83 -4.10 -12.46
CA ILE A 63 -7.62 -2.80 -13.12
C ILE A 63 -8.46 -2.71 -14.39
N ALA A 64 -8.40 -3.71 -15.26
CA ALA A 64 -9.16 -3.75 -16.52
C ALA A 64 -10.68 -3.70 -16.29
N SER A 65 -11.17 -4.34 -15.22
CA SER A 65 -12.59 -4.28 -14.83
C SER A 65 -13.00 -3.00 -14.08
N GLY A 66 -12.06 -2.10 -13.81
CA GLY A 66 -12.32 -0.84 -13.11
C GLY A 66 -12.56 -0.97 -11.59
N LYS A 67 -12.33 -2.14 -11.01
CA LYS A 67 -12.43 -2.34 -9.55
C LYS A 67 -11.28 -1.67 -8.79
N ILE A 68 -10.10 -1.58 -9.44
CA ILE A 68 -8.93 -0.89 -8.94
C ILE A 68 -8.53 0.15 -9.98
N LYS A 69 -8.33 1.40 -9.57
CA LYS A 69 -7.77 2.45 -10.44
C LYS A 69 -6.25 2.42 -10.34
N SER A 70 -5.58 2.32 -11.48
CA SER A 70 -4.12 2.37 -11.55
C SER A 70 -3.64 3.66 -12.19
N TYR A 71 -2.54 4.20 -11.65
CA TYR A 71 -1.86 5.38 -12.17
C TYR A 71 -0.43 5.02 -12.56
N THR A 72 -0.04 5.39 -13.78
CA THR A 72 1.35 5.37 -14.25
C THR A 72 2.03 6.70 -13.95
N ASP A 73 3.36 6.77 -14.02
CA ASP A 73 4.11 8.02 -13.93
C ASP A 73 3.68 9.02 -15.01
N GLU A 74 3.37 8.52 -16.21
CA GLU A 74 2.85 9.31 -17.32
C GLU A 74 1.49 9.95 -16.98
N ALA A 75 0.53 9.16 -16.50
CA ALA A 75 -0.79 9.66 -16.10
C ALA A 75 -0.72 10.66 -14.94
N ILE A 76 0.23 10.45 -14.03
CA ILE A 76 0.53 11.38 -12.94
C ILE A 76 1.08 12.70 -13.52
N LEU A 77 2.07 12.63 -14.40
CA LEU A 77 2.69 13.82 -15.00
C LEU A 77 1.70 14.59 -15.88
N GLU A 78 0.84 13.91 -16.63
CA GLU A 78 -0.26 14.56 -17.36
C GLU A 78 -1.20 15.33 -16.41
N SER A 79 -1.55 14.72 -15.26
CA SER A 79 -2.40 15.36 -14.26
C SER A 79 -1.72 16.60 -13.68
N LEU A 80 -0.43 16.51 -13.38
CA LEU A 80 0.38 17.63 -12.93
C LEU A 80 0.49 18.73 -14.00
N THR A 81 0.66 18.37 -15.28
CA THR A 81 0.73 19.33 -16.39
C THR A 81 -0.55 20.16 -16.52
N ARG A 82 -1.72 19.54 -16.31
CA ARG A 82 -3.00 20.26 -16.31
C ARG A 82 -3.12 21.29 -15.19
N ILE A 83 -2.46 21.04 -14.04
CA ILE A 83 -2.59 21.89 -12.83
C ILE A 83 -1.43 22.87 -12.70
N ARG A 84 -0.21 22.45 -13.04
CA ARG A 84 1.04 23.19 -12.83
C ARG A 84 1.69 23.71 -14.11
N GLY A 85 1.17 23.29 -15.28
CA GLY A 85 1.73 23.69 -16.58
C GLY A 85 3.22 23.33 -16.68
N PRO A 86 4.11 24.31 -16.98
CA PRO A 86 5.53 24.06 -17.16
C PRO A 86 6.26 23.56 -15.89
N PHE A 87 5.65 23.71 -14.72
CA PHE A 87 6.23 23.25 -13.45
C PHE A 87 5.90 21.80 -13.11
N ALA A 88 5.28 21.04 -14.02
CA ALA A 88 4.86 19.66 -13.76
C ALA A 88 6.03 18.74 -13.41
N CYS A 89 7.10 18.77 -14.22
CA CYS A 89 8.29 17.94 -14.00
C CYS A 89 9.01 18.27 -12.69
N THR A 90 9.18 19.57 -12.38
CA THR A 90 9.74 20.04 -11.11
C THR A 90 8.88 19.55 -9.93
N THR A 91 7.56 19.67 -10.06
CA THR A 91 6.63 19.24 -9.01
C THR A 91 6.71 17.73 -8.78
N TYR A 92 6.77 16.94 -9.86
CA TYR A 92 6.95 15.49 -9.75
C TYR A 92 8.26 15.15 -9.04
N THR A 93 9.39 15.78 -9.43
CA THR A 93 10.70 15.53 -8.79
C THR A 93 10.68 15.88 -7.31
N GLN A 94 10.04 16.99 -6.92
CA GLN A 94 9.87 17.35 -5.50
C GLN A 94 9.08 16.29 -4.73
N MET A 95 7.98 15.80 -5.30
CA MET A 95 7.18 14.74 -4.69
C MET A 95 7.95 13.42 -4.58
N LEU A 96 8.74 13.08 -5.61
CA LEU A 96 9.62 11.91 -5.59
C LEU A 96 10.69 12.04 -4.50
N LYS A 97 11.29 13.22 -4.34
CA LYS A 97 12.27 13.49 -3.28
C LYS A 97 11.65 13.30 -1.89
N ILE A 98 10.48 13.86 -1.64
CA ILE A 98 9.73 13.67 -0.38
C ILE A 98 9.43 12.18 -0.15
N ALA A 99 9.01 11.46 -1.19
CA ALA A 99 8.73 10.03 -1.12
C ALA A 99 9.98 9.21 -0.77
N CYS A 100 11.10 9.52 -1.38
CA CYS A 100 12.40 8.90 -1.10
C CYS A 100 12.87 9.17 0.33
N ASP A 101 12.78 10.41 0.79
CA ASP A 101 13.19 10.83 2.15
C ASP A 101 12.33 10.18 3.24
N ALA A 102 11.05 9.96 2.97
CA ALA A 102 10.16 9.22 3.88
C ALA A 102 10.59 7.75 4.04
N PHE A 103 11.33 7.22 3.07
CA PHE A 103 11.86 5.87 3.08
C PHE A 103 13.28 5.81 3.67
N SER A 104 14.20 6.65 3.18
CA SER A 104 15.59 6.77 3.64
C SER A 104 16.17 8.12 3.22
N ASN A 105 16.83 8.82 4.16
CA ASN A 105 17.33 10.20 3.97
C ASN A 105 18.26 10.40 2.75
N ASN A 106 18.91 9.34 2.25
CA ASN A 106 19.86 9.46 1.13
C ASN A 106 19.32 8.81 -0.16
N TYR A 107 18.13 8.23 -0.11
CA TYR A 107 17.62 7.42 -1.23
C TYR A 107 17.52 8.22 -2.53
N PHE A 108 17.01 9.46 -2.46
CA PHE A 108 16.89 10.33 -3.63
C PHE A 108 18.26 10.64 -4.24
N SER A 109 19.23 11.09 -3.46
CA SER A 109 20.56 11.45 -3.96
C SER A 109 21.32 10.24 -4.53
N GLU A 110 21.12 9.06 -3.96
CA GLU A 110 21.77 7.83 -4.43
C GLU A 110 21.18 7.29 -5.73
N HIS A 111 19.90 7.48 -5.97
CA HIS A 111 19.20 6.82 -7.07
C HIS A 111 18.60 7.79 -8.10
N TYR A 112 18.25 9.00 -7.70
CA TYR A 112 17.58 9.99 -8.53
C TYR A 112 18.29 11.34 -8.60
N GLY A 113 19.50 11.46 -8.05
CA GLY A 113 20.25 12.72 -8.02
C GLY A 113 20.43 13.35 -9.40
N GLU A 114 20.54 12.55 -10.47
CA GLU A 114 20.62 13.03 -11.85
C GLU A 114 19.39 13.89 -12.27
N LEU A 115 18.25 13.78 -11.57
CA LEU A 115 17.09 14.61 -11.85
C LEU A 115 17.30 16.09 -11.37
N GLU A 116 18.19 16.32 -10.41
CA GLU A 116 18.48 17.71 -9.97
C GLU A 116 19.26 18.51 -11.02
N ASP A 117 19.94 17.84 -11.97
CA ASP A 117 20.73 18.45 -13.04
C ASP A 117 19.90 18.77 -14.29
N ILE A 118 18.59 18.48 -14.27
CA ILE A 118 17.70 18.76 -15.42
C ILE A 118 17.40 20.25 -15.51
N ASP A 119 17.50 20.81 -16.70
CA ASP A 119 16.95 22.12 -17.00
C ASP A 119 15.41 22.02 -17.16
N TYR A 120 14.71 22.31 -16.07
CA TYR A 120 13.25 22.21 -16.03
C TYR A 120 12.52 23.29 -16.86
N GLU A 121 13.21 24.32 -17.35
CA GLU A 121 12.61 25.33 -18.22
C GLU A 121 12.45 24.82 -19.66
N THR A 122 13.31 23.90 -20.07
CA THR A 122 13.37 23.41 -21.46
C THR A 122 12.99 21.96 -21.64
N VAL A 123 13.05 21.13 -20.58
CA VAL A 123 12.78 19.69 -20.66
C VAL A 123 11.31 19.43 -21.03
N SER A 124 11.10 18.57 -22.04
CA SER A 124 9.76 18.07 -22.34
C SER A 124 9.31 17.00 -21.36
N SER A 125 7.99 16.83 -21.21
CA SER A 125 7.43 15.76 -20.36
C SER A 125 7.88 14.36 -20.82
N GLU A 126 8.01 14.16 -22.13
CA GLU A 126 8.48 12.88 -22.69
C GLU A 126 9.96 12.61 -22.34
N GLU A 127 10.82 13.61 -22.49
CA GLU A 127 12.23 13.48 -22.12
C GLU A 127 12.41 13.23 -20.62
N TYR A 128 11.64 13.94 -19.80
CA TYR A 128 11.63 13.74 -18.36
C TYR A 128 11.23 12.31 -17.98
N LEU A 129 10.12 11.80 -18.55
CA LEU A 129 9.65 10.44 -18.31
C LEU A 129 10.67 9.39 -18.76
N ASN A 130 11.33 9.59 -19.89
CA ASN A 130 12.38 8.68 -20.37
C ASN A 130 13.56 8.64 -19.36
N ARG A 131 13.99 9.79 -18.86
CA ARG A 131 15.06 9.85 -17.83
C ARG A 131 14.62 9.17 -16.53
N LEU A 132 13.41 9.45 -16.06
CA LEU A 132 12.84 8.82 -14.87
C LEU A 132 12.80 7.29 -15.01
N GLN A 133 12.32 6.79 -16.15
CA GLN A 133 12.26 5.36 -16.43
C GLN A 133 13.65 4.71 -16.46
N MET A 134 14.66 5.39 -17.03
CA MET A 134 16.03 4.90 -17.01
C MET A 134 16.59 4.79 -15.58
N LEU A 135 16.27 5.75 -14.71
CA LEU A 135 16.65 5.71 -13.30
C LEU A 135 15.91 4.59 -12.56
N ASP A 136 14.62 4.42 -12.77
CA ASP A 136 13.84 3.32 -12.20
C ASP A 136 14.42 1.95 -12.58
N ILE A 137 14.88 1.79 -13.81
CA ILE A 137 15.57 0.56 -14.26
C ILE A 137 16.91 0.37 -13.54
N LYS A 138 17.70 1.45 -13.34
CA LYS A 138 18.97 1.41 -12.57
C LYS A 138 18.73 1.07 -11.11
N VAL A 139 17.72 1.64 -10.48
CA VAL A 139 17.28 1.31 -9.10
C VAL A 139 16.99 -0.18 -9.00
N GLY A 140 16.42 -0.75 -10.04
CA GLY A 140 16.18 -2.18 -10.16
C GLY A 140 15.12 -2.72 -9.21
N GLN A 141 14.94 -4.03 -9.29
CA GLN A 141 13.77 -4.70 -8.74
C GLN A 141 13.79 -4.93 -7.22
N LYS A 142 14.86 -4.62 -6.50
CA LYS A 142 14.98 -4.97 -5.06
C LYS A 142 14.81 -3.81 -4.09
N ASN A 143 14.51 -2.61 -4.58
CA ASN A 143 14.71 -1.37 -3.82
C ASN A 143 13.41 -0.58 -3.56
N ASN A 144 12.31 -1.26 -3.19
CA ASN A 144 11.10 -0.61 -2.67
C ASN A 144 10.50 0.48 -3.61
N LEU A 145 10.69 0.30 -4.91
CA LEU A 145 10.22 1.27 -5.90
C LEU A 145 8.69 1.40 -5.88
N GLY A 146 7.98 0.31 -5.62
CA GLY A 146 6.51 0.31 -5.48
C GLY A 146 6.03 1.20 -4.35
N GLU A 147 6.69 1.14 -3.18
CA GLU A 147 6.37 1.99 -2.04
C GLU A 147 6.63 3.47 -2.37
N ILE A 148 7.80 3.79 -2.96
CA ILE A 148 8.16 5.16 -3.34
C ILE A 148 7.16 5.72 -4.35
N LYS A 149 6.83 4.96 -5.39
CA LYS A 149 5.83 5.38 -6.39
C LYS A 149 4.42 5.50 -5.80
N SER A 150 4.07 4.64 -4.84
CA SER A 150 2.82 4.77 -4.08
C SER A 150 2.81 6.05 -3.24
N PHE A 151 3.94 6.47 -2.67
CA PHE A 151 4.06 7.72 -1.94
C PHE A 151 3.98 8.96 -2.84
N VAL A 152 4.52 8.88 -4.07
CA VAL A 152 4.29 9.94 -5.08
C VAL A 152 2.81 10.03 -5.41
N LEU A 153 2.15 8.89 -5.69
CA LEU A 153 0.72 8.85 -5.98
C LEU A 153 -0.12 9.39 -4.82
N LEU A 154 0.22 9.04 -3.57
CA LEU A 154 -0.43 9.57 -2.37
C LEU A 154 -0.42 11.11 -2.38
N GLN A 155 0.75 11.72 -2.60
CA GLN A 155 0.92 13.17 -2.62
C GLN A 155 0.13 13.81 -3.76
N VAL A 156 0.19 13.23 -4.97
CA VAL A 156 -0.54 13.76 -6.13
C VAL A 156 -2.04 13.73 -5.92
N LEU A 157 -2.58 12.62 -5.43
CA LEU A 157 -4.01 12.50 -5.16
C LEU A 157 -4.45 13.49 -4.09
N THR A 158 -3.72 13.63 -3.00
CA THR A 158 -4.08 14.51 -1.88
C THR A 158 -3.85 15.99 -2.21
N PHE A 159 -2.63 16.37 -2.58
CA PHE A 159 -2.27 17.78 -2.68
C PHE A 159 -2.65 18.41 -4.02
N MET A 160 -2.70 17.65 -5.10
CA MET A 160 -2.95 18.18 -6.44
C MET A 160 -4.38 17.96 -6.91
N LEU A 161 -4.93 16.78 -6.68
CA LEU A 161 -6.28 16.44 -7.13
C LEU A 161 -7.35 16.66 -6.05
N GLY A 162 -6.93 17.02 -4.82
CA GLY A 162 -7.84 17.28 -3.70
C GLY A 162 -8.64 16.04 -3.26
N GLU A 163 -8.15 14.86 -3.58
CA GLU A 163 -8.77 13.60 -3.17
C GLU A 163 -8.38 13.27 -1.72
N GLU A 164 -9.34 12.90 -0.91
CA GLU A 164 -9.08 12.47 0.46
C GLU A 164 -8.66 11.00 0.49
N ILE A 165 -7.35 10.74 0.65
CA ILE A 165 -6.86 9.38 0.92
C ILE A 165 -7.17 9.02 2.35
N TYR A 166 -8.05 8.03 2.50
CA TYR A 166 -8.50 7.63 3.83
C TYR A 166 -7.60 6.58 4.45
N VAL A 167 -7.11 5.63 3.65
CA VAL A 167 -6.26 4.55 4.14
C VAL A 167 -5.16 4.19 3.15
N PHE A 168 -4.00 3.81 3.71
CA PHE A 168 -2.90 3.15 3.01
C PHE A 168 -2.85 1.68 3.45
N CYS A 169 -3.00 0.76 2.52
CA CYS A 169 -3.05 -0.68 2.78
C CYS A 169 -1.67 -1.29 2.53
N SER A 170 -0.92 -1.56 3.59
CA SER A 170 0.38 -2.21 3.55
C SER A 170 0.59 -3.06 4.80
N ASP A 171 1.21 -4.23 4.67
CA ASP A 171 1.62 -5.04 5.81
C ASP A 171 3.07 -4.74 6.23
N ASP A 172 3.83 -4.02 5.42
CA ASP A 172 5.15 -3.51 5.77
C ASP A 172 5.04 -2.33 6.75
N LYS A 173 5.77 -2.44 7.87
CA LYS A 173 5.78 -1.40 8.91
C LYS A 173 6.43 -0.10 8.44
N ASN A 174 7.51 -0.20 7.64
CA ASN A 174 8.25 0.97 7.18
C ASN A 174 7.44 1.74 6.14
N ALA A 175 6.80 1.03 5.20
CA ALA A 175 5.87 1.63 4.25
C ALA A 175 4.73 2.36 4.97
N ARG A 176 4.11 1.76 6.00
CA ARG A 176 3.08 2.45 6.79
C ARG A 176 3.62 3.68 7.53
N SER A 177 4.83 3.61 8.07
CA SER A 177 5.44 4.76 8.74
C SER A 177 5.75 5.89 7.76
N GLY A 178 6.25 5.57 6.56
CA GLY A 178 6.49 6.52 5.48
C GLY A 178 5.20 7.21 5.02
N ALA A 179 4.14 6.44 4.75
CA ALA A 179 2.85 7.01 4.37
C ALA A 179 2.29 7.99 5.43
N ILE A 180 2.41 7.66 6.71
CA ILE A 180 1.98 8.54 7.81
C ILE A 180 2.84 9.81 7.92
N SER A 181 4.13 9.73 7.58
CA SER A 181 5.02 10.90 7.64
C SER A 181 4.75 11.90 6.51
N ILE A 182 4.30 11.43 5.35
CA ILE A 182 3.97 12.27 4.19
C ILE A 182 2.59 12.90 4.36
N GLU A 183 1.61 12.07 4.69
CA GLU A 183 0.23 12.47 4.88
C GLU A 183 -0.34 11.74 6.09
N ASP A 184 -1.09 12.43 6.92
CA ASP A 184 -1.63 11.88 8.17
C ASP A 184 -2.72 10.81 7.94
N VAL A 185 -2.47 9.85 7.01
CA VAL A 185 -3.39 8.78 6.63
C VAL A 185 -3.48 7.67 7.68
N ARG A 186 -4.61 6.96 7.69
CA ARG A 186 -4.73 5.69 8.42
C ARG A 186 -4.11 4.57 7.61
N CYS A 187 -3.54 3.58 8.30
CA CYS A 187 -3.01 2.39 7.64
C CYS A 187 -3.87 1.17 7.95
N ILE A 188 -4.00 0.29 6.96
CA ILE A 188 -4.57 -1.04 7.11
C ILE A 188 -3.45 -2.06 6.91
N SER A 189 -3.17 -2.85 7.95
CA SER A 189 -2.36 -4.07 7.86
C SER A 189 -3.27 -5.28 7.62
N LEU A 190 -2.67 -6.43 7.37
CA LEU A 190 -3.41 -7.68 7.23
C LEU A 190 -4.33 -7.95 8.44
N LEU A 191 -3.86 -7.74 9.66
CA LEU A 191 -4.68 -7.94 10.87
C LEU A 191 -5.84 -6.95 10.96
N THR A 192 -5.58 -5.68 10.66
CA THR A 192 -6.65 -4.68 10.70
C THR A 192 -7.62 -4.82 9.53
N ALA A 193 -7.23 -5.50 8.43
CA ALA A 193 -8.16 -5.88 7.36
C ALA A 193 -9.28 -6.80 7.88
N PHE A 194 -8.96 -7.83 8.68
CA PHE A 194 -9.98 -8.66 9.33
C PHE A 194 -10.90 -7.84 10.26
N SER A 195 -10.33 -6.90 11.02
CA SER A 195 -11.13 -6.01 11.87
C SER A 195 -12.07 -5.14 11.03
N ARG A 196 -11.65 -4.71 9.83
CA ARG A 196 -12.49 -3.95 8.89
C ARG A 196 -13.57 -4.82 8.27
N LEU A 197 -13.26 -6.03 7.84
CA LEU A 197 -14.26 -6.97 7.34
C LEU A 197 -15.34 -7.23 8.38
N LYS A 198 -14.96 -7.43 9.66
CA LYS A 198 -15.93 -7.52 10.77
C LYS A 198 -16.84 -6.29 10.86
N LYS A 199 -16.27 -5.07 10.82
CA LYS A 199 -17.00 -3.83 11.06
C LYS A 199 -17.83 -3.35 9.86
N GLU A 200 -17.35 -3.59 8.65
CA GLU A 200 -17.89 -2.99 7.44
C GLU A 200 -18.68 -3.97 6.57
N MET A 201 -18.39 -5.26 6.73
CA MET A 201 -19.04 -6.37 6.01
C MET A 201 -19.81 -7.30 6.96
N GLU A 202 -19.85 -6.97 8.25
CA GLU A 202 -20.52 -7.76 9.30
C GLU A 202 -20.02 -9.22 9.40
N TRP A 203 -18.78 -9.44 9.01
CA TRP A 203 -18.17 -10.77 9.11
C TRP A 203 -18.19 -11.30 10.53
N THR A 204 -18.61 -12.56 10.65
CA THR A 204 -18.50 -13.35 11.87
C THR A 204 -17.18 -14.15 11.88
N ILE A 205 -16.91 -14.83 12.99
CA ILE A 205 -15.74 -15.74 13.05
C ILE A 205 -15.88 -16.88 12.03
N PHE A 206 -17.10 -17.33 11.73
CA PHE A 206 -17.36 -18.40 10.76
C PHE A 206 -17.01 -17.98 9.33
N ASP A 207 -17.26 -16.73 8.95
CA ASP A 207 -16.88 -16.19 7.64
C ASP A 207 -15.36 -16.07 7.50
N ALA A 208 -14.68 -15.79 8.61
CA ALA A 208 -13.24 -15.59 8.64
C ALA A 208 -12.44 -16.88 8.79
N GLU A 209 -13.00 -17.93 9.38
CA GLU A 209 -12.28 -19.15 9.78
C GLU A 209 -11.50 -19.81 8.64
N PRO A 210 -12.04 -19.97 7.41
CA PRO A 210 -11.26 -20.54 6.30
C PRO A 210 -10.03 -19.71 5.94
N TYR A 211 -10.15 -18.39 5.98
CA TYR A 211 -9.04 -17.47 5.72
C TYR A 211 -8.04 -17.44 6.88
N ILE A 212 -8.49 -17.64 8.12
CA ILE A 212 -7.63 -17.73 9.30
C ILE A 212 -6.73 -18.96 9.21
N GLU A 213 -7.27 -20.11 8.82
CA GLU A 213 -6.49 -21.33 8.62
C GLU A 213 -5.45 -21.16 7.51
N SER A 214 -5.87 -20.61 6.38
CA SER A 214 -4.96 -20.30 5.26
C SER A 214 -3.84 -19.34 5.66
N LEU A 215 -4.16 -18.30 6.44
CA LEU A 215 -3.20 -17.33 6.95
C LEU A 215 -2.20 -17.95 7.93
N VAL A 216 -2.67 -18.78 8.85
CA VAL A 216 -1.79 -19.50 9.81
C VAL A 216 -0.81 -20.38 9.03
N ASN A 217 -1.30 -21.18 8.08
CA ASN A 217 -0.47 -22.02 7.22
C ASN A 217 0.54 -21.21 6.39
N TYR A 218 0.12 -20.05 5.88
CA TYR A 218 1.01 -19.13 5.16
C TYR A 218 2.18 -18.68 6.04
N TYR A 219 1.91 -18.20 7.25
CA TYR A 219 2.95 -17.70 8.13
C TYR A 219 3.84 -18.79 8.74
N GLU A 220 3.31 -19.99 8.97
CA GLU A 220 4.09 -21.15 9.43
C GLU A 220 5.20 -21.52 8.45
N LYS A 221 4.97 -21.39 7.13
CA LYS A 221 5.99 -21.58 6.09
C LYS A 221 7.18 -20.63 6.25
N TYR A 222 6.97 -19.46 6.87
CA TYR A 222 8.01 -18.45 7.15
C TYR A 222 8.47 -18.46 8.60
N CYS A 223 8.16 -19.55 9.36
CA CYS A 223 8.49 -19.67 10.78
C CYS A 223 7.93 -18.55 11.65
N GLN A 224 6.85 -17.89 11.23
CA GLN A 224 6.17 -16.85 11.98
C GLN A 224 4.88 -17.39 12.61
N THR A 225 4.92 -17.69 13.90
CA THR A 225 3.77 -18.25 14.64
C THR A 225 3.02 -17.21 15.48
N THR A 226 3.53 -15.99 15.57
CA THR A 226 2.97 -14.95 16.44
C THR A 226 2.89 -13.60 15.73
N PHE A 227 1.87 -12.82 16.07
CA PHE A 227 1.76 -11.41 15.70
C PHE A 227 2.12 -10.49 16.88
N LYS A 228 2.56 -9.28 16.53
CA LYS A 228 2.83 -8.20 17.50
C LYS A 228 1.56 -7.37 17.66
N VAL A 229 1.07 -7.28 18.91
CA VAL A 229 -0.06 -6.41 19.31
C VAL A 229 0.38 -5.53 20.48
N MET A 230 -0.27 -4.40 20.67
CA MET A 230 0.00 -3.52 21.81
C MET A 230 -0.87 -3.93 23.00
N GLU A 231 -0.30 -3.84 24.20
CA GLU A 231 -1.04 -4.04 25.46
C GLU A 231 -1.98 -2.86 25.76
N ALA A 232 -2.99 -3.10 26.59
CA ALA A 232 -3.93 -2.09 27.08
C ALA A 232 -3.30 -1.23 28.21
N SER A 233 -2.09 -0.73 28.03
CA SER A 233 -1.38 0.07 29.02
C SER A 233 -1.03 1.45 28.47
N GLU A 234 -0.85 2.45 29.34
CA GLU A 234 -0.34 3.77 28.95
C GLU A 234 1.08 3.73 28.41
N VAL A 235 1.86 2.73 28.81
CA VAL A 235 3.20 2.47 28.28
C VAL A 235 3.07 1.60 27.03
N LYS A 236 3.69 2.03 25.92
CA LYS A 236 3.72 1.31 24.63
C LYS A 236 4.46 -0.04 24.76
N ARG A 237 3.80 -1.04 25.30
CA ARG A 237 4.32 -2.41 25.39
C ARG A 237 3.78 -3.26 24.23
N ILE A 238 4.68 -4.03 23.62
CA ILE A 238 4.36 -4.95 22.53
C ILE A 238 4.34 -6.36 23.10
N LYS A 239 3.22 -7.06 22.89
CA LYS A 239 3.07 -8.47 23.21
C LYS A 239 3.07 -9.29 21.91
N ARG A 240 3.69 -10.46 21.95
CA ARG A 240 3.58 -11.46 20.89
C ARG A 240 2.47 -12.44 21.24
N VAL A 241 1.53 -12.62 20.34
CA VAL A 241 0.35 -13.48 20.54
C VAL A 241 0.26 -14.45 19.37
N PRO A 242 -0.09 -15.74 19.60
CA PRO A 242 -0.27 -16.71 18.53
C PRO A 242 -1.21 -16.20 17.43
N CYS A 243 -0.86 -16.46 16.17
CA CYS A 243 -1.61 -15.93 15.02
C CYS A 243 -3.11 -16.26 15.10
N LYS A 244 -3.45 -17.54 15.35
CA LYS A 244 -4.85 -17.96 15.47
C LYS A 244 -5.59 -17.23 16.60
N GLN A 245 -4.94 -17.07 17.76
CA GLN A 245 -5.53 -16.37 18.92
C GLN A 245 -5.83 -14.90 18.60
N VAL A 246 -4.89 -14.16 17.97
CA VAL A 246 -5.12 -12.74 17.59
C VAL A 246 -6.34 -12.63 16.70
N LEU A 247 -6.47 -13.51 15.71
CA LEU A 247 -7.58 -13.46 14.76
C LEU A 247 -8.92 -13.74 15.45
N GLN A 248 -8.99 -14.75 16.34
CA GLN A 248 -10.18 -15.02 17.14
C GLN A 248 -10.54 -13.82 18.01
N GLU A 249 -9.57 -13.23 18.72
CA GLU A 249 -9.76 -12.07 19.58
C GLU A 249 -10.19 -10.80 18.83
N ILE A 250 -9.85 -10.66 17.52
CA ILE A 250 -10.42 -9.60 16.67
C ILE A 250 -11.95 -9.76 16.57
N PHE A 251 -12.43 -10.98 16.32
CA PHE A 251 -13.86 -11.25 16.20
C PHE A 251 -14.58 -11.21 17.55
N GLU A 252 -13.89 -11.45 18.65
CA GLU A 252 -14.41 -11.20 20.01
C GLU A 252 -14.46 -9.71 20.36
N GLY A 253 -13.82 -8.85 19.56
CA GLY A 253 -13.84 -7.40 19.76
C GLY A 253 -12.89 -6.90 20.85
N LYS A 254 -11.83 -7.67 21.16
CA LYS A 254 -10.84 -7.31 22.21
C LYS A 254 -9.88 -6.20 21.79
N PHE A 255 -9.86 -5.80 20.53
CA PHE A 255 -8.89 -4.82 20.01
C PHE A 255 -9.53 -3.52 19.56
N ILE A 256 -8.71 -2.46 19.62
CA ILE A 256 -8.89 -1.23 18.85
C ILE A 256 -7.81 -1.13 17.78
N GLU A 257 -8.16 -0.54 16.64
CA GLU A 257 -7.24 -0.26 15.55
C GLU A 257 -6.53 1.06 15.80
N LEU A 258 -5.21 1.03 15.76
CA LEU A 258 -4.38 2.22 15.78
C LEU A 258 -4.20 2.78 14.36
N LYS A 259 -3.88 4.06 14.26
CA LYS A 259 -3.69 4.77 12.99
C LYS A 259 -2.64 4.10 12.09
N ASN A 260 -1.58 3.57 12.66
CA ASN A 260 -0.49 2.89 11.95
C ASN A 260 -0.79 1.44 11.55
N GLY A 261 -2.04 0.99 11.63
CA GLY A 261 -2.44 -0.37 11.28
C GLY A 261 -2.07 -1.44 12.30
N MET A 262 -1.65 -1.07 13.51
CA MET A 262 -1.48 -2.02 14.61
C MET A 262 -2.77 -2.20 15.39
N LEU A 263 -2.89 -3.34 16.06
CA LEU A 263 -3.95 -3.61 17.04
C LEU A 263 -3.45 -3.34 18.46
N ARG A 264 -4.32 -2.77 19.29
CA ARG A 264 -4.11 -2.60 20.73
C ARG A 264 -5.27 -3.24 21.49
N TYR A 265 -4.97 -3.97 22.55
CA TYR A 265 -6.00 -4.45 23.49
C TYR A 265 -6.78 -3.27 24.06
N LYS A 266 -8.09 -3.49 24.31
CA LYS A 266 -8.96 -2.51 24.97
C LYS A 266 -8.61 -2.37 26.44
#